data_78efd74a14dd99bdc9d5877fc8e9c34e
#
_entry.id   78efd74a14dd99bdc9d5877fc8e9c34e
#
_cell.length_a   1.000
_cell.length_b   1.000
_cell.length_c   1.000
_cell.angle_alpha   90.00
_cell.angle_beta   90.00
_cell.angle_gamma   90.00
#
_symmetry.space_group_name_H-M   'P 1'
#
loop_
_entity.id
_entity.type
_entity.pdbx_description
1 polymer ?
#
loop_
_entity_poly.entity_id
_entity_poly.type
_entity_poly.pdbx_seq_one_letter_code
_entity_poly.pdbx_strand_id
1 'polypeptide(L)'
;MKTPPTKGHLQTALALTLLVCSGMSGCTNNQEQSGSNAGSGKAAVASTHANAAATPKASGKASGTPTATGTPSGTVSPTLIMTPELEASKKRALATPPPPKPELITVNSDDGAIATAKYWVQLHYYIYTTGKTEEYKEICPGTNKGCTVPIQDVHNNHAGGGWIDPVDVRFIDAFRRNDFTDSVIIQVDYERGAFTQYHGDGKVQNYAQEQRWTALELSYKNGQWIVIRYNDAEVK
;
A
#
# COMPACT_ATOMS: atom_id res chain seq x y z
N MET A 1 13.21 -46.43 -46.22
CA MET A 1 12.01 -47.27 -46.08
C MET A 1 12.01 -47.96 -44.74
N LYS A 2 11.20 -47.44 -43.78
CA LYS A 2 10.65 -48.22 -42.64
C LYS A 2 9.60 -47.34 -41.99
N THR A 3 8.38 -47.82 -42.07
CA THR A 3 7.11 -47.24 -41.63
C THR A 3 6.94 -47.28 -40.09
N PRO A 4 6.09 -46.41 -39.52
CA PRO A 4 5.83 -46.31 -38.09
C PRO A 4 4.75 -47.30 -37.63
N PRO A 5 4.60 -47.58 -36.35
CA PRO A 5 3.42 -48.25 -35.80
C PRO A 5 2.43 -47.26 -35.18
N THR A 6 1.21 -47.66 -35.31
CA THR A 6 -0.10 -47.07 -35.16
C THR A 6 -0.62 -47.21 -33.72
N LYS A 7 -1.36 -46.19 -33.26
CA LYS A 7 -2.56 -46.13 -32.40
C LYS A 7 -2.73 -47.08 -31.19
N GLY A 8 -3.07 -46.47 -30.10
CA GLY A 8 -3.83 -47.05 -29.01
C GLY A 8 -4.73 -46.02 -28.34
N HIS A 9 -6.00 -45.95 -28.79
CA HIS A 9 -7.07 -45.27 -28.07
C HIS A 9 -7.49 -46.13 -26.87
N LEU A 10 -7.52 -45.53 -25.68
CA LEU A 10 -8.28 -46.09 -24.56
C LEU A 10 -9.22 -45.01 -24.06
N GLN A 11 -10.45 -45.09 -24.52
CA GLN A 11 -11.61 -44.43 -23.94
C GLN A 11 -12.02 -45.22 -22.71
N THR A 12 -12.06 -44.57 -21.57
CA THR A 12 -12.76 -45.10 -20.39
C THR A 12 -13.80 -44.08 -19.96
N ALA A 13 -15.03 -44.37 -20.40
CA ALA A 13 -16.22 -43.73 -19.85
C ALA A 13 -16.48 -44.32 -18.46
N LEU A 14 -16.68 -43.52 -17.48
CA LEU A 14 -17.28 -43.97 -16.23
C LEU A 14 -18.38 -43.02 -15.77
N ALA A 15 -19.48 -43.65 -15.46
CA ALA A 15 -20.82 -43.19 -15.30
C ALA A 15 -21.06 -42.27 -14.10
N LEU A 16 -22.02 -41.42 -14.37
CA LEU A 16 -22.85 -40.61 -13.47
C LEU A 16 -23.48 -41.46 -12.34
N THR A 17 -23.34 -41.02 -11.10
CA THR A 17 -24.25 -41.44 -10.06
C THR A 17 -24.73 -40.21 -9.29
N LEU A 18 -25.95 -39.83 -9.63
CA LEU A 18 -26.78 -38.86 -8.89
C LEU A 18 -27.23 -39.52 -7.57
N LEU A 19 -26.94 -38.91 -6.46
CA LEU A 19 -27.63 -39.18 -5.20
C LEU A 19 -28.34 -37.92 -4.73
N VAL A 20 -29.66 -37.94 -4.95
CA VAL A 20 -30.63 -37.01 -4.40
C VAL A 20 -30.91 -37.44 -2.96
N CYS A 21 -30.70 -36.61 -1.98
CA CYS A 21 -31.33 -36.73 -0.66
C CYS A 21 -32.00 -35.42 -0.32
N SER A 22 -33.32 -35.44 -0.47
CA SER A 22 -34.28 -34.49 0.10
C SER A 22 -34.50 -34.80 1.58
N GLY A 23 -34.69 -33.81 2.41
CA GLY A 23 -35.17 -33.97 3.78
C GLY A 23 -34.98 -32.75 4.66
N MET A 24 -35.97 -31.87 4.63
CA MET A 24 -36.89 -31.42 5.69
C MET A 24 -36.32 -30.61 6.85
N SER A 25 -36.72 -29.36 6.87
CA SER A 25 -37.48 -28.58 7.88
C SER A 25 -37.09 -28.74 9.36
N GLY A 26 -36.83 -27.60 9.96
CA GLY A 26 -36.85 -27.40 11.40
C GLY A 26 -36.64 -25.94 11.78
N CYS A 27 -37.71 -25.15 11.73
CA CYS A 27 -37.81 -23.87 12.44
C CYS A 27 -37.93 -24.13 13.95
N THR A 28 -37.16 -23.45 14.77
CA THR A 28 -37.59 -23.06 16.11
C THR A 28 -36.92 -21.76 16.50
N ASN A 29 -37.81 -20.76 16.64
CA ASN A 29 -37.62 -19.55 17.43
C ASN A 29 -37.37 -19.96 18.90
N ASN A 30 -36.45 -19.26 19.57
CA ASN A 30 -36.73 -18.83 20.93
C ASN A 30 -35.98 -17.54 21.25
N GLN A 31 -36.80 -16.68 21.77
CA GLN A 31 -36.74 -15.32 22.23
C GLN A 31 -36.33 -15.30 23.70
N GLU A 32 -35.69 -14.18 24.10
CA GLU A 32 -35.65 -13.58 25.44
C GLU A 32 -34.92 -14.27 26.59
N GLN A 33 -33.98 -13.57 27.21
CA GLN A 33 -34.19 -12.89 28.49
C GLN A 33 -32.95 -12.10 28.94
N SER A 34 -33.08 -10.82 29.02
CA SER A 34 -32.85 -9.88 30.12
C SER A 34 -32.04 -10.36 31.32
N GLY A 35 -31.05 -9.58 31.68
CA GLY A 35 -30.33 -9.63 32.94
C GLY A 35 -29.50 -8.35 33.15
N SER A 36 -30.13 -7.36 33.72
CA SER A 36 -29.53 -6.12 34.24
C SER A 36 -28.58 -6.45 35.40
N ASN A 37 -27.42 -5.80 35.45
CA ASN A 37 -27.00 -5.28 36.77
C ASN A 37 -26.13 -4.03 36.63
N ALA A 38 -26.53 -3.04 37.41
CA ALA A 38 -25.97 -1.72 37.56
C ALA A 38 -24.74 -1.73 38.46
N GLY A 39 -23.80 -0.82 38.20
CA GLY A 39 -22.71 -0.51 39.09
C GLY A 39 -22.15 0.88 38.81
N SER A 40 -22.64 1.81 39.57
CA SER A 40 -22.29 3.23 39.68
C SER A 40 -20.79 3.48 39.85
N GLY A 41 -20.33 4.57 39.24
CA GLY A 41 -19.01 5.18 39.55
C GLY A 41 -18.91 6.57 38.89
N LYS A 42 -19.46 7.53 39.58
CA LYS A 42 -19.58 8.96 39.27
C LYS A 42 -18.27 9.68 39.68
N ALA A 43 -17.66 10.45 38.79
CA ALA A 43 -16.93 11.66 39.14
C ALA A 43 -16.80 12.58 37.92
N ALA A 44 -17.59 13.59 37.93
CA ALA A 44 -17.46 14.79 37.12
C ALA A 44 -16.53 15.78 37.82
N VAL A 45 -15.64 16.41 37.06
CA VAL A 45 -15.07 17.71 37.48
C VAL A 45 -15.13 18.64 36.29
N ALA A 46 -16.09 19.53 36.35
CA ALA A 46 -16.16 20.73 35.55
C ALA A 46 -15.26 21.78 36.15
N SER A 47 -14.50 22.50 35.33
CA SER A 47 -13.97 23.80 35.68
C SER A 47 -14.19 24.79 34.57
N THR A 48 -15.23 25.54 34.72
CA THR A 48 -15.51 26.81 34.09
C THR A 48 -14.64 27.91 34.68
N HIS A 49 -13.95 28.67 33.87
CA HIS A 49 -13.61 30.05 34.19
C HIS A 49 -13.92 30.95 33.00
N ALA A 50 -15.05 31.61 33.10
CA ALA A 50 -15.32 32.86 32.43
C ALA A 50 -14.61 33.98 33.21
N ASN A 51 -14.00 34.91 32.55
CA ASN A 51 -13.95 36.27 33.07
C ASN A 51 -13.95 37.32 31.95
N ALA A 52 -14.70 38.30 32.24
CA ALA A 52 -15.30 39.35 31.47
C ALA A 52 -14.35 40.52 31.14
N ALA A 53 -14.68 41.16 30.06
CA ALA A 53 -14.73 42.58 29.73
C ALA A 53 -13.85 43.59 30.46
N ALA A 54 -13.13 44.37 29.68
CA ALA A 54 -13.04 45.82 29.84
C ALA A 54 -12.59 46.49 28.54
N THR A 55 -13.48 47.28 27.98
CA THR A 55 -13.20 48.31 26.98
C THR A 55 -12.68 49.56 27.71
N PRO A 56 -11.79 50.35 27.06
CA PRO A 56 -12.02 51.79 27.02
C PRO A 56 -11.96 52.36 25.63
N LYS A 57 -12.93 53.23 25.41
CA LYS A 57 -13.17 54.12 24.31
C LYS A 57 -12.19 55.31 24.40
N ALA A 58 -11.42 55.56 23.37
CA ALA A 58 -10.83 56.89 23.13
C ALA A 58 -10.84 57.24 21.66
N SER A 59 -11.49 58.33 21.41
CA SER A 59 -11.65 59.03 20.16
C SER A 59 -10.36 59.75 19.75
N GLY A 60 -9.92 59.60 18.51
CA GLY A 60 -8.79 60.36 17.96
C GLY A 60 -8.84 60.35 16.46
N LYS A 61 -9.37 61.46 15.90
CA LYS A 61 -9.44 61.76 14.47
C LYS A 61 -8.08 62.25 14.01
N ALA A 62 -7.47 61.55 13.04
CA ALA A 62 -6.41 62.15 12.19
C ALA A 62 -6.47 61.50 10.80
N SER A 63 -6.71 62.37 9.82
CA SER A 63 -6.67 62.16 8.39
C SER A 63 -5.22 61.96 7.94
N GLY A 64 -4.97 60.90 7.18
CA GLY A 64 -3.68 60.69 6.52
C GLY A 64 -3.76 59.45 5.67
N THR A 65 -4.02 59.61 4.39
CA THR A 65 -3.90 58.56 3.38
C THR A 65 -2.42 58.28 3.10
N PRO A 66 -1.92 57.07 3.36
CA PRO A 66 -0.81 56.55 2.59
C PRO A 66 -1.32 55.48 1.63
N THR A 67 -1.15 55.69 0.35
CA THR A 67 -1.21 54.70 -0.68
C THR A 67 -0.20 53.62 -0.35
N ALA A 68 -0.65 52.54 0.26
CA ALA A 68 0.16 51.32 0.42
C ALA A 68 0.11 50.57 -0.91
N THR A 69 1.17 50.73 -1.71
CA THR A 69 1.52 49.79 -2.76
C THR A 69 1.68 48.43 -2.13
N GLY A 70 0.65 47.58 -2.23
CA GLY A 70 0.69 46.19 -1.78
C GLY A 70 1.69 45.43 -2.64
N THR A 71 2.88 45.21 -2.10
CA THR A 71 3.79 44.15 -2.57
C THR A 71 3.04 42.83 -2.44
N PRO A 72 2.84 42.05 -3.51
CA PRO A 72 2.31 40.72 -3.36
C PRO A 72 3.30 39.92 -2.51
N SER A 73 2.91 39.60 -1.29
CA SER A 73 3.62 38.64 -0.43
C SER A 73 3.42 37.29 -1.07
N GLY A 74 4.26 36.95 -2.03
CA GLY A 74 4.37 35.61 -2.57
C GLY A 74 4.79 34.72 -1.44
N THR A 75 3.89 33.86 -0.96
CA THR A 75 4.22 32.77 -0.05
C THR A 75 5.14 31.82 -0.83
N VAL A 76 6.45 32.01 -0.70
CA VAL A 76 7.42 31.04 -1.22
C VAL A 76 7.23 29.77 -0.40
N SER A 77 6.71 28.73 -1.02
CA SER A 77 6.71 27.40 -0.41
C SER A 77 8.15 27.05 -0.05
N PRO A 78 8.40 26.53 1.16
CA PRO A 78 9.75 26.10 1.53
C PRO A 78 10.24 25.05 0.55
N THR A 79 11.40 25.28 -0.02
CA THR A 79 12.07 24.32 -0.92
C THR A 79 13.17 23.63 -0.13
N LEU A 80 13.38 22.33 -0.35
CA LEU A 80 14.46 21.60 0.26
C LEU A 80 15.82 22.21 -0.13
N ILE A 81 16.55 22.72 0.87
CA ILE A 81 17.89 23.29 0.66
C ILE A 81 18.85 22.10 0.48
N MET A 82 19.36 21.96 -0.75
CA MET A 82 20.29 20.88 -1.10
C MET A 82 21.69 21.17 -0.53
N THR A 83 22.16 20.30 0.38
CA THR A 83 23.54 20.26 0.83
C THR A 83 24.33 19.22 0.04
N PRO A 84 25.68 19.23 0.02
CA PRO A 84 26.47 18.19 -0.63
C PRO A 84 26.12 16.76 -0.17
N GLU A 85 25.76 16.58 1.09
CA GLU A 85 25.37 15.29 1.69
C GLU A 85 24.00 14.84 1.12
N LEU A 86 23.03 15.75 1.01
CA LEU A 86 21.71 15.46 0.43
C LEU A 86 21.82 15.18 -1.07
N GLU A 87 22.67 15.91 -1.80
CA GLU A 87 22.95 15.62 -3.21
C GLU A 87 23.55 14.22 -3.38
N ALA A 88 24.50 13.86 -2.54
CA ALA A 88 25.11 12.51 -2.55
C ALA A 88 24.08 11.43 -2.19
N SER A 89 23.20 11.68 -1.19
CA SER A 89 22.10 10.77 -0.85
C SER A 89 21.14 10.57 -2.02
N LYS A 90 20.66 11.66 -2.62
CA LYS A 90 19.78 11.60 -3.79
C LYS A 90 20.42 10.84 -4.95
N LYS A 91 21.71 11.13 -5.24
CA LYS A 91 22.44 10.43 -6.29
C LYS A 91 22.51 8.91 -6.05
N ARG A 92 22.79 8.48 -4.81
CA ARG A 92 22.78 7.05 -4.44
C ARG A 92 21.40 6.43 -4.62
N ALA A 93 20.34 7.10 -4.15
CA ALA A 93 18.97 6.64 -4.29
C ALA A 93 18.61 6.42 -5.77
N LEU A 94 18.81 7.43 -6.61
CA LEU A 94 18.47 7.37 -8.04
C LEU A 94 19.34 6.36 -8.84
N ALA A 95 20.51 5.99 -8.31
CA ALA A 95 21.41 4.98 -8.91
C ALA A 95 21.12 3.55 -8.42
N THR A 96 20.15 3.35 -7.54
CA THR A 96 19.76 2.01 -7.08
C THR A 96 19.38 1.13 -8.27
N PRO A 97 19.98 -0.07 -8.42
CA PRO A 97 19.62 -0.99 -9.48
C PRO A 97 18.23 -1.59 -9.24
N PRO A 98 17.49 -2.00 -10.28
CA PRO A 98 16.25 -2.72 -10.11
C PRO A 98 16.48 -4.05 -9.39
N PRO A 99 15.50 -4.52 -8.60
CA PRO A 99 15.59 -5.86 -8.04
C PRO A 99 15.59 -6.91 -9.15
N PRO A 100 16.27 -8.05 -8.97
CA PRO A 100 16.33 -9.09 -9.98
C PRO A 100 14.95 -9.70 -10.22
N LYS A 101 14.53 -9.73 -11.49
CA LYS A 101 13.24 -10.35 -11.89
C LYS A 101 13.32 -11.86 -11.69
N PRO A 102 12.43 -12.48 -10.90
CA PRO A 102 12.49 -13.92 -10.65
C PRO A 102 12.05 -14.72 -11.89
N GLU A 103 12.76 -15.81 -12.18
CA GLU A 103 12.43 -16.70 -13.31
C GLU A 103 11.05 -17.34 -13.15
N LEU A 104 10.64 -17.64 -11.91
CA LEU A 104 9.35 -18.27 -11.61
C LEU A 104 8.13 -17.41 -11.91
N ILE A 105 8.28 -16.13 -12.20
CA ILE A 105 7.16 -15.21 -12.50
C ILE A 105 6.31 -15.68 -13.70
N THR A 106 6.92 -16.48 -14.60
CA THR A 106 6.26 -17.05 -15.79
C THR A 106 5.68 -18.44 -15.55
N VAL A 107 5.85 -19.01 -14.37
CA VAL A 107 5.36 -20.35 -14.04
C VAL A 107 4.00 -20.25 -13.35
N ASN A 108 2.98 -20.89 -13.93
CA ASN A 108 1.64 -20.95 -13.35
C ASN A 108 1.58 -21.96 -12.19
N SER A 109 2.11 -21.54 -11.03
CA SER A 109 2.16 -22.31 -9.78
C SER A 109 2.08 -21.39 -8.59
N ASP A 110 1.85 -21.94 -7.39
CA ASP A 110 1.88 -21.16 -6.15
C ASP A 110 3.29 -20.55 -5.91
N ASP A 111 4.36 -21.28 -6.24
CA ASP A 111 5.73 -20.75 -6.16
C ASP A 111 5.94 -19.57 -7.10
N GLY A 112 5.35 -19.60 -8.31
CA GLY A 112 5.39 -18.50 -9.25
C GLY A 112 4.63 -17.26 -8.73
N ALA A 113 3.46 -17.48 -8.13
CA ALA A 113 2.69 -16.42 -7.48
C ALA A 113 3.46 -15.81 -6.29
N ILE A 114 4.06 -16.65 -5.43
CA ILE A 114 4.88 -16.22 -4.28
C ILE A 114 6.10 -15.41 -4.75
N ALA A 115 6.81 -15.89 -5.78
CA ALA A 115 7.95 -15.18 -6.35
C ALA A 115 7.54 -13.79 -6.87
N THR A 116 6.39 -13.71 -7.56
CA THR A 116 5.83 -12.45 -8.06
C THR A 116 5.47 -11.50 -6.93
N ALA A 117 4.85 -12.00 -5.86
CA ALA A 117 4.46 -11.20 -4.70
C ALA A 117 5.69 -10.59 -3.99
N LYS A 118 6.75 -11.38 -3.77
CA LYS A 118 8.02 -10.88 -3.22
C LYS A 118 8.67 -9.84 -4.12
N TYR A 119 8.69 -10.08 -5.43
CA TYR A 119 9.24 -9.15 -6.40
C TYR A 119 8.46 -7.83 -6.42
N TRP A 120 7.13 -7.88 -6.30
CA TRP A 120 6.30 -6.69 -6.21
C TRP A 120 6.66 -5.85 -4.97
N VAL A 121 6.88 -6.47 -3.79
CA VAL A 121 7.28 -5.76 -2.57
C VAL A 121 8.60 -5.01 -2.78
N GLN A 122 9.59 -5.64 -3.42
CA GLN A 122 10.88 -5.01 -3.73
C GLN A 122 10.71 -3.86 -4.73
N LEU A 123 9.93 -4.06 -5.79
CA LEU A 123 9.63 -3.03 -6.79
C LEU A 123 8.88 -1.86 -6.19
N HIS A 124 7.99 -2.10 -5.21
CA HIS A 124 7.25 -1.02 -4.55
C HIS A 124 8.22 -0.01 -3.93
N TYR A 125 9.21 -0.43 -3.16
CA TYR A 125 10.22 0.48 -2.61
C TYR A 125 11.18 1.02 -3.68
N TYR A 126 11.54 0.22 -4.67
CA TYR A 126 12.39 0.64 -5.77
C TYR A 126 11.81 1.84 -6.54
N ILE A 127 10.51 1.83 -6.86
CA ILE A 127 9.90 2.94 -7.59
C ILE A 127 9.89 4.24 -6.76
N TYR A 128 9.66 4.16 -5.45
CA TYR A 128 9.73 5.34 -4.57
C TYR A 128 11.16 5.86 -4.42
N THR A 129 12.16 4.97 -4.43
CA THR A 129 13.58 5.35 -4.36
C THR A 129 14.05 6.00 -5.65
N THR A 130 13.71 5.44 -6.80
CA THR A 130 14.34 5.80 -8.09
C THR A 130 13.46 6.65 -9.01
N GLY A 131 12.15 6.64 -8.83
CA GLY A 131 11.18 7.22 -9.76
C GLY A 131 10.89 6.36 -11.01
N LYS A 132 11.59 5.23 -11.19
CA LYS A 132 11.47 4.36 -12.37
C LYS A 132 10.35 3.35 -12.15
N THR A 133 9.31 3.39 -12.97
CA THR A 133 8.06 2.63 -12.75
C THR A 133 7.80 1.54 -13.79
N GLU A 134 8.73 1.30 -14.71
CA GLU A 134 8.52 0.43 -15.87
C GLU A 134 8.27 -1.02 -15.44
N GLU A 135 9.18 -1.62 -14.65
CA GLU A 135 9.05 -3.01 -14.18
C GLU A 135 7.85 -3.19 -13.26
N TYR A 136 7.54 -2.16 -12.45
CA TYR A 136 6.35 -2.19 -11.60
C TYR A 136 5.07 -2.26 -12.43
N LYS A 137 4.98 -1.48 -13.51
CA LYS A 137 3.84 -1.49 -14.44
C LYS A 137 3.66 -2.81 -15.17
N GLU A 138 4.76 -3.53 -15.45
CA GLU A 138 4.67 -4.86 -16.08
C GLU A 138 3.89 -5.86 -15.25
N ILE A 139 4.08 -5.87 -13.93
CA ILE A 139 3.43 -6.82 -13.03
C ILE A 139 2.22 -6.25 -12.30
N CYS A 140 2.04 -4.93 -12.30
CA CYS A 140 0.89 -4.21 -11.73
C CYS A 140 0.33 -3.25 -12.78
N PRO A 141 -0.27 -3.76 -13.89
CA PRO A 141 -0.73 -2.93 -15.00
C PRO A 141 -1.91 -2.08 -14.55
N GLY A 142 -1.69 -0.83 -14.39
CA GLY A 142 -2.45 0.22 -13.76
C GLY A 142 -3.90 0.45 -14.19
N THR A 143 -4.78 -0.54 -14.07
CA THR A 143 -6.22 -0.36 -14.27
C THR A 143 -7.00 -0.19 -12.96
N ASN A 144 -6.40 -0.49 -11.82
CA ASN A 144 -7.01 -0.33 -10.50
C ASN A 144 -6.20 0.65 -9.63
N LYS A 145 -6.85 1.21 -8.62
CA LYS A 145 -6.23 2.20 -7.72
C LYS A 145 -5.01 1.68 -6.98
N GLY A 146 -4.98 0.38 -6.62
CA GLY A 146 -3.84 -0.22 -5.96
C GLY A 146 -2.56 -0.13 -6.78
N CYS A 147 -2.63 -0.25 -8.11
CA CYS A 147 -1.47 -0.10 -8.99
C CYS A 147 -1.20 1.35 -9.41
N THR A 148 -2.26 2.16 -9.64
CA THR A 148 -2.11 3.52 -10.18
C THR A 148 -1.68 4.54 -9.13
N VAL A 149 -2.17 4.41 -7.88
CA VAL A 149 -1.85 5.37 -6.81
C VAL A 149 -0.36 5.42 -6.50
N PRO A 150 0.35 4.30 -6.26
CA PRO A 150 1.79 4.34 -6.03
C PRO A 150 2.57 4.98 -7.18
N ILE A 151 2.19 4.70 -8.43
CA ILE A 151 2.83 5.29 -9.60
C ILE A 151 2.65 6.82 -9.63
N GLN A 152 1.43 7.29 -9.33
CA GLN A 152 1.14 8.73 -9.29
C GLN A 152 1.88 9.42 -8.15
N ASP A 153 1.93 8.81 -6.96
CA ASP A 153 2.63 9.34 -5.80
C ASP A 153 4.14 9.46 -6.06
N VAL A 154 4.73 8.42 -6.65
CA VAL A 154 6.12 8.41 -7.09
C VAL A 154 6.39 9.54 -8.07
N HIS A 155 5.54 9.64 -9.10
CA HIS A 155 5.69 10.70 -10.12
C HIS A 155 5.63 12.10 -9.48
N ASN A 156 4.65 12.35 -8.62
CA ASN A 156 4.48 13.64 -7.95
C ASN A 156 5.67 13.97 -7.04
N ASN A 157 6.14 12.98 -6.25
CA ASN A 157 7.26 13.19 -5.33
C ASN A 157 8.55 13.52 -6.09
N HIS A 158 8.88 12.74 -7.13
CA HIS A 158 10.10 12.95 -7.92
C HIS A 158 10.04 14.21 -8.77
N ALA A 159 8.87 14.55 -9.37
CA ALA A 159 8.66 15.79 -10.11
C ALA A 159 8.84 17.03 -9.21
N GLY A 160 8.44 16.91 -7.92
CA GLY A 160 8.70 17.92 -6.89
C GLY A 160 10.15 17.98 -6.41
N GLY A 161 11.03 17.10 -6.89
CA GLY A 161 12.44 17.02 -6.47
C GLY A 161 12.70 16.10 -5.27
N GLY A 162 11.65 15.45 -4.73
CA GLY A 162 11.77 14.51 -3.60
C GLY A 162 12.34 13.13 -4.00
N TRP A 163 12.69 12.32 -3.00
CA TRP A 163 13.13 10.92 -3.13
C TRP A 163 12.99 10.23 -1.77
N ILE A 164 13.21 8.91 -1.72
CA ILE A 164 13.46 8.18 -0.47
C ILE A 164 14.85 7.54 -0.53
N ASP A 165 15.46 7.32 0.63
CA ASP A 165 16.67 6.49 0.71
C ASP A 165 16.37 5.06 0.24
N PRO A 166 17.39 4.31 -0.24
CA PRO A 166 17.22 2.89 -0.53
C PRO A 166 16.69 2.12 0.68
N VAL A 167 15.70 1.27 0.47
CA VAL A 167 15.01 0.53 1.54
C VAL A 167 15.39 -0.93 1.46
N ASP A 168 15.94 -1.45 2.56
CA ASP A 168 16.19 -2.87 2.71
C ASP A 168 14.88 -3.61 3.02
N VAL A 169 14.66 -4.72 2.32
CA VAL A 169 13.52 -5.61 2.53
C VAL A 169 14.03 -7.01 2.83
N ARG A 170 13.72 -7.49 4.02
CA ARG A 170 14.04 -8.86 4.44
C ARG A 170 12.76 -9.67 4.58
N PHE A 171 12.54 -10.63 3.70
CA PHE A 171 11.38 -11.52 3.77
C PHE A 171 11.47 -12.45 4.98
N ILE A 172 10.38 -12.56 5.71
CA ILE A 172 10.20 -13.46 6.86
C ILE A 172 9.48 -14.70 6.40
N ASP A 173 8.33 -14.52 5.73
CA ASP A 173 7.54 -15.61 5.17
C ASP A 173 6.79 -15.15 3.91
N ALA A 174 6.32 -16.10 3.10
CA ALA A 174 5.37 -15.83 2.02
C ALA A 174 4.61 -17.10 1.66
N PHE A 175 3.29 -17.03 1.66
CA PHE A 175 2.43 -18.18 1.47
C PHE A 175 1.12 -17.81 0.79
N ARG A 176 0.51 -18.79 0.12
CA ARG A 176 -0.85 -18.69 -0.39
C ARG A 176 -1.85 -18.80 0.76
N ARG A 177 -2.79 -17.85 0.80
CA ARG A 177 -3.89 -17.88 1.76
C ARG A 177 -4.96 -18.86 1.31
N ASN A 178 -5.33 -19.79 2.20
CA ASN A 178 -6.29 -20.86 1.92
C ASN A 178 -7.74 -20.49 2.30
N ASP A 179 -7.94 -19.35 2.94
CA ASP A 179 -9.26 -18.79 3.29
C ASP A 179 -9.98 -18.12 2.10
N PHE A 180 -9.32 -18.07 0.94
CA PHE A 180 -9.89 -17.55 -0.33
C PHE A 180 -9.83 -18.64 -1.39
N THR A 181 -10.98 -19.18 -1.80
CA THR A 181 -11.08 -20.27 -2.79
C THR A 181 -11.11 -19.78 -4.24
N ASP A 182 -11.68 -18.60 -4.47
CA ASP A 182 -11.95 -18.05 -5.80
C ASP A 182 -10.84 -17.12 -6.32
N SER A 183 -9.83 -16.85 -5.51
CA SER A 183 -8.72 -15.95 -5.81
C SER A 183 -7.39 -16.52 -5.36
N VAL A 184 -6.33 -16.21 -6.09
CA VAL A 184 -4.96 -16.48 -5.63
C VAL A 184 -4.50 -15.28 -4.83
N ILE A 185 -4.47 -15.43 -3.50
CA ILE A 185 -4.00 -14.39 -2.59
C ILE A 185 -2.72 -14.89 -1.93
N ILE A 186 -1.65 -14.13 -2.10
CA ILE A 186 -0.35 -14.37 -1.47
C ILE A 186 -0.16 -13.35 -0.36
N GLN A 187 0.08 -13.82 0.85
CA GLN A 187 0.57 -13.00 1.94
C GLN A 187 2.09 -13.05 1.97
N VAL A 188 2.71 -11.90 2.11
CA VAL A 188 4.16 -11.73 2.28
C VAL A 188 4.40 -11.01 3.59
N ASP A 189 5.09 -11.64 4.51
CA ASP A 189 5.52 -11.07 5.77
C ASP A 189 7.00 -10.68 5.64
N TYR A 190 7.32 -9.44 5.98
CA TYR A 190 8.67 -8.92 5.78
C TYR A 190 9.03 -7.85 6.81
N GLU A 191 10.31 -7.65 6.97
CA GLU A 191 10.87 -6.53 7.69
C GLU A 191 11.32 -5.48 6.69
N ARG A 192 10.80 -4.27 6.87
CA ARG A 192 11.25 -3.09 6.14
C ARG A 192 12.29 -2.36 6.97
N GLY A 193 13.47 -2.13 6.40
CA GLY A 193 14.52 -1.33 7.02
C GLY A 193 14.10 0.12 7.26
N ALA A 194 14.83 0.82 8.12
CA ALA A 194 14.66 2.26 8.31
C ALA A 194 15.07 3.04 7.05
N PHE A 195 14.37 4.13 6.77
CA PHE A 195 14.71 5.03 5.66
C PHE A 195 14.22 6.45 5.92
N THR A 196 14.73 7.40 5.16
CA THR A 196 14.28 8.80 5.16
C THR A 196 13.60 9.13 3.85
N GLN A 197 12.46 9.81 3.95
CA GLN A 197 11.76 10.41 2.81
C GLN A 197 12.00 11.92 2.80
N TYR A 198 12.44 12.40 1.66
CA TYR A 198 12.66 13.81 1.38
C TYR A 198 11.60 14.29 0.41
N HIS A 199 10.89 15.35 0.79
CA HIS A 199 9.88 15.99 -0.06
C HIS A 199 10.45 17.26 -0.68
N GLY A 200 10.06 17.55 -1.92
CA GLY A 200 10.53 18.74 -2.62
C GLY A 200 10.16 20.07 -1.94
N ASP A 201 9.16 20.08 -1.07
CA ASP A 201 8.74 21.20 -0.23
C ASP A 201 9.62 21.41 1.03
N GLY A 202 10.69 20.67 1.17
CA GLY A 202 11.61 20.75 2.31
C GLY A 202 11.23 19.89 3.52
N LYS A 203 10.09 19.20 3.49
CA LYS A 203 9.70 18.28 4.55
C LYS A 203 10.58 17.02 4.49
N VAL A 204 11.11 16.60 5.65
CA VAL A 204 11.88 15.37 5.82
C VAL A 204 11.15 14.47 6.82
N GLN A 205 10.95 13.21 6.46
CA GLN A 205 10.25 12.24 7.30
C GLN A 205 11.10 10.98 7.45
N ASN A 206 11.37 10.62 8.71
CA ASN A 206 12.12 9.42 9.06
C ASN A 206 11.16 8.28 9.38
N TYR A 207 11.43 7.12 8.82
CA TYR A 207 10.71 5.89 9.06
C TYR A 207 11.62 4.90 9.77
N ALA A 208 11.20 4.41 10.92
CA ALA A 208 11.92 3.38 11.65
C ALA A 208 11.79 2.02 10.93
N GLN A 209 12.71 1.11 11.23
CA GLN A 209 12.56 -0.30 10.86
C GLN A 209 11.29 -0.87 11.49
N GLU A 210 10.53 -1.65 10.71
CA GLU A 210 9.30 -2.27 11.20
C GLU A 210 8.99 -3.59 10.48
N GLN A 211 8.23 -4.46 11.15
CA GLN A 211 7.64 -5.63 10.52
C GLN A 211 6.33 -5.26 9.85
N ARG A 212 6.16 -5.73 8.64
CA ARG A 212 4.98 -5.49 7.81
C ARG A 212 4.50 -6.78 7.18
N TRP A 213 3.24 -6.77 6.79
CA TRP A 213 2.71 -7.77 5.87
C TRP A 213 1.96 -7.09 4.73
N THR A 214 1.94 -7.75 3.59
CA THR A 214 1.09 -7.36 2.47
C THR A 214 0.40 -8.60 1.92
N ALA A 215 -0.87 -8.48 1.57
CA ALA A 215 -1.63 -9.49 0.86
C ALA A 215 -1.90 -9.00 -0.56
N LEU A 216 -1.46 -9.78 -1.54
CA LEU A 216 -1.62 -9.48 -2.95
C LEU A 216 -2.58 -10.48 -3.58
N GLU A 217 -3.60 -9.99 -4.26
CA GLU A 217 -4.39 -10.80 -5.18
C GLU A 217 -3.71 -10.82 -6.54
N LEU A 218 -3.41 -12.03 -7.03
CA LEU A 218 -2.72 -12.24 -8.29
C LEU A 218 -3.60 -13.00 -9.28
N SER A 219 -3.32 -12.79 -10.56
CA SER A 219 -3.92 -13.55 -11.66
C SER A 219 -2.84 -13.92 -12.66
N TYR A 220 -2.85 -15.18 -13.12
CA TYR A 220 -1.97 -15.62 -14.19
C TYR A 220 -2.58 -15.29 -15.54
N LYS A 221 -1.93 -14.42 -16.31
CA LYS A 221 -2.40 -13.97 -17.63
C LYS A 221 -1.24 -13.83 -18.60
N ASN A 222 -1.46 -14.23 -19.84
CA ASN A 222 -0.49 -14.08 -20.93
C ASN A 222 0.91 -14.62 -20.60
N GLY A 223 0.98 -15.73 -19.86
CA GLY A 223 2.23 -16.38 -19.52
C GLY A 223 2.98 -15.80 -18.33
N GLN A 224 2.34 -14.93 -17.53
CA GLN A 224 2.95 -14.38 -16.32
C GLN A 224 1.93 -14.08 -15.23
N TRP A 225 2.39 -13.98 -13.99
CA TRP A 225 1.61 -13.48 -12.87
C TRP A 225 1.54 -11.96 -12.88
N ILE A 226 0.34 -11.41 -12.64
CA ILE A 226 0.10 -9.98 -12.46
C ILE A 226 -0.64 -9.71 -11.16
N VAL A 227 -0.36 -8.59 -10.54
CA VAL A 227 -1.03 -8.10 -9.33
C VAL A 227 -2.33 -7.41 -9.74
N ILE A 228 -3.44 -7.86 -9.16
CA ILE A 228 -4.77 -7.28 -9.37
C ILE A 228 -5.05 -6.19 -8.33
N ARG A 229 -4.73 -6.46 -7.07
CA ARG A 229 -4.83 -5.52 -5.95
C ARG A 229 -3.94 -5.97 -4.80
N TYR A 230 -3.70 -5.07 -3.87
CA TYR A 230 -2.99 -5.39 -2.64
C TYR A 230 -3.60 -4.66 -1.44
N ASN A 231 -3.31 -5.17 -0.25
CA ASN A 231 -3.55 -4.54 1.04
C ASN A 231 -2.32 -4.75 1.92
N ASP A 232 -1.88 -3.74 2.62
CA ASP A 232 -0.71 -3.81 3.49
C ASP A 232 -0.99 -3.19 4.87
N ALA A 233 -0.28 -3.67 5.91
CA ALA A 233 -0.35 -3.15 7.26
C ALA A 233 0.94 -3.42 8.05
N GLU A 234 1.09 -2.70 9.15
CA GLU A 234 2.08 -3.02 10.18
C GLU A 234 1.64 -4.23 10.99
N VAL A 235 2.60 -5.04 11.42
CA VAL A 235 2.39 -6.06 12.44
C VAL A 235 2.41 -5.38 13.79
N LYS A 236 1.27 -5.40 14.50
CA LYS A 236 1.12 -4.80 15.83
C LYS A 236 1.40 -5.82 16.91
#